data_aa003405a792ceb32bb0b48d92aabd58
#
_entry.id   aa003405a792ceb32bb0b48d92aabd58
#
_cell.length_a   1.000
_cell.length_b   1.000
_cell.length_c   1.000
_cell.angle_alpha   90.00
_cell.angle_beta   90.00
_cell.angle_gamma   90.00
#
_symmetry.space_group_name_H-M   'P 1'
#
loop_
_entity.id
_entity.type
_entity.pdbx_description
1 polymer ?
#
loop_
_entity_poly.entity_id
_entity_poly.type
_entity_poly.pdbx_seq_one_letter_code
_entity_poly.pdbx_strand_id
1 'polypeptide(L)'
;RTTPDGKMVASRAGYVLDGPEFLTVFDGLTGKALATTNYLPARGDINDWGDGYGNRVDRFLACVAYLDGVRPSVVMCRGYYTRTTLVAWDWRDGKLTQRWFFDSDKYGPADRTNPYRGQGNHGISVADVDGDGRDEIIYGAMCINSDGTPRYTTQLGHGDAMHVSDLDPNRPGLEVFAIHENAKHPHN
;
A
#
# COMPACT_ATOMS: atom_id res chain seq x y z
N ARG A 1 -8.34 13.87 -19.66
CA ARG A 1 -9.64 13.24 -19.34
C ARG A 1 -10.59 14.31 -18.82
N THR A 2 -11.84 14.22 -19.19
CA THR A 2 -12.90 15.10 -18.73
C THR A 2 -13.99 14.27 -18.06
N THR A 3 -14.65 14.87 -17.07
CA THR A 3 -15.88 14.34 -16.48
C THR A 3 -17.04 14.45 -17.49
N PRO A 4 -18.19 13.76 -17.28
CA PRO A 4 -19.35 13.88 -18.16
C PRO A 4 -19.89 15.30 -18.34
N ASP A 5 -19.68 16.18 -17.35
CA ASP A 5 -20.01 17.61 -17.39
C ASP A 5 -18.91 18.48 -18.03
N GLY A 6 -17.88 17.84 -18.61
CA GLY A 6 -16.82 18.52 -19.35
C GLY A 6 -15.68 19.11 -18.53
N LYS A 7 -15.65 18.92 -17.21
CA LYS A 7 -14.55 19.39 -16.36
C LYS A 7 -13.25 18.62 -16.66
N MET A 8 -12.17 19.32 -16.88
CA MET A 8 -10.84 18.72 -17.05
C MET A 8 -10.33 18.19 -15.70
N VAL A 9 -10.04 16.90 -15.63
CA VAL A 9 -9.53 16.23 -14.40
C VAL A 9 -8.11 15.71 -14.53
N ALA A 10 -7.47 15.93 -15.67
CA ALA A 10 -6.09 15.53 -15.88
C ALA A 10 -5.21 16.71 -16.28
N SER A 11 -3.95 16.69 -15.85
CA SER A 11 -2.92 17.62 -16.31
C SER A 11 -2.61 17.42 -17.80
N ARG A 12 -1.85 18.35 -18.41
CA ARG A 12 -1.36 18.20 -19.79
C ARG A 12 -0.51 16.93 -19.99
N ALA A 13 0.20 16.49 -18.95
CA ALA A 13 0.96 15.24 -18.96
C ALA A 13 0.10 13.98 -18.76
N GLY A 14 -1.20 14.13 -18.58
CA GLY A 14 -2.15 13.01 -18.44
C GLY A 14 -2.37 12.52 -17.01
N TYR A 15 -1.74 13.11 -15.99
CA TYR A 15 -1.96 12.76 -14.60
C TYR A 15 -3.36 13.19 -14.17
N VAL A 16 -4.08 12.28 -13.50
CA VAL A 16 -5.43 12.55 -13.00
C VAL A 16 -5.34 13.24 -11.65
N LEU A 17 -5.75 14.50 -11.60
CA LEU A 17 -5.60 15.37 -10.42
C LEU A 17 -6.91 15.61 -9.67
N ASP A 18 -8.03 15.21 -10.24
CA ASP A 18 -9.36 15.43 -9.68
C ASP A 18 -10.32 14.33 -10.15
N GLY A 19 -11.52 14.30 -9.60
CA GLY A 19 -12.57 13.33 -9.90
C GLY A 19 -12.67 12.21 -8.87
N PRO A 20 -13.71 11.40 -8.97
CA PRO A 20 -13.95 10.31 -8.03
C PRO A 20 -12.97 9.16 -8.24
N GLU A 21 -12.63 8.49 -7.15
CA GLU A 21 -11.83 7.28 -7.13
C GLU A 21 -12.61 6.19 -6.38
N PHE A 22 -12.65 5.00 -6.96
CA PHE A 22 -13.45 3.89 -6.45
C PHE A 22 -12.63 2.62 -6.28
N LEU A 23 -13.00 1.84 -5.27
CA LEU A 23 -12.67 0.42 -5.16
C LEU A 23 -13.93 -0.37 -5.50
N THR A 24 -13.84 -1.27 -6.50
CA THR A 24 -14.97 -2.08 -6.95
C THR A 24 -14.59 -3.55 -6.96
N VAL A 25 -15.45 -4.37 -6.39
CA VAL A 25 -15.39 -5.82 -6.52
C VAL A 25 -16.20 -6.22 -7.75
N PHE A 26 -15.59 -6.97 -8.65
CA PHE A 26 -16.23 -7.50 -9.85
C PHE A 26 -16.37 -9.02 -9.76
N ASP A 27 -17.44 -9.52 -10.32
CA ASP A 27 -17.60 -10.95 -10.59
C ASP A 27 -16.57 -11.39 -11.64
N GLY A 28 -15.74 -12.38 -11.29
CA GLY A 28 -14.62 -12.80 -12.12
C GLY A 28 -15.01 -13.50 -13.43
N LEU A 29 -16.24 -14.02 -13.55
CA LEU A 29 -16.72 -14.70 -14.74
C LEU A 29 -17.45 -13.73 -15.68
N THR A 30 -18.24 -12.82 -15.14
CA THR A 30 -19.12 -11.97 -15.91
C THR A 30 -18.65 -10.53 -16.04
N GLY A 31 -17.69 -10.10 -15.21
CA GLY A 31 -17.25 -8.71 -15.13
C GLY A 31 -18.28 -7.76 -14.50
N LYS A 32 -19.39 -8.30 -13.95
CA LYS A 32 -20.41 -7.48 -13.29
C LYS A 32 -19.87 -6.88 -11.99
N ALA A 33 -20.08 -5.58 -11.78
CA ALA A 33 -19.79 -4.94 -10.51
C ALA A 33 -20.71 -5.50 -9.41
N LEU A 34 -20.13 -5.99 -8.32
CA LEU A 34 -20.84 -6.56 -7.17
C LEU A 34 -20.98 -5.56 -6.03
N ALA A 35 -19.93 -4.79 -5.74
CA ALA A 35 -19.93 -3.72 -4.75
C ALA A 35 -18.92 -2.64 -5.12
N THR A 36 -19.23 -1.40 -4.81
CA THR A 36 -18.36 -0.25 -5.05
C THR A 36 -18.36 0.65 -3.81
N THR A 37 -17.18 1.12 -3.43
CA THR A 37 -16.98 2.13 -2.40
C THR A 37 -15.99 3.19 -2.87
N ASN A 38 -15.95 4.35 -2.22
CA ASN A 38 -14.91 5.32 -2.48
C ASN A 38 -13.54 4.73 -2.11
N TYR A 39 -12.50 5.05 -2.91
CA TYR A 39 -11.14 4.68 -2.58
C TYR A 39 -10.66 5.41 -1.32
N LEU A 40 -9.96 4.69 -0.44
CA LEU A 40 -9.39 5.24 0.78
C LEU A 40 -7.85 5.09 0.81
N PRO A 41 -7.15 6.12 1.31
CA PRO A 41 -7.68 7.47 1.55
C PRO A 41 -8.01 8.19 0.24
N ALA A 42 -8.86 9.20 0.31
CA ALA A 42 -9.06 10.11 -0.83
C ALA A 42 -7.74 10.78 -1.23
N ARG A 43 -7.66 11.26 -2.47
CA ARG A 43 -6.46 11.92 -3.03
C ARG A 43 -5.93 13.03 -2.13
N GLY A 44 -6.80 13.89 -1.60
CA GLY A 44 -6.39 15.01 -0.77
C GLY A 44 -5.48 16.00 -1.52
N ASP A 45 -4.54 16.61 -0.81
CA ASP A 45 -3.50 17.42 -1.42
C ASP A 45 -2.47 16.50 -2.10
N ILE A 46 -2.24 16.72 -3.40
CA ILE A 46 -1.29 15.91 -4.19
C ILE A 46 0.15 16.04 -3.66
N ASN A 47 0.49 17.15 -3.02
CA ASN A 47 1.82 17.35 -2.43
C ASN A 47 2.12 16.38 -1.27
N ASP A 48 1.10 15.89 -0.57
CA ASP A 48 1.27 14.92 0.51
C ASP A 48 1.90 13.60 0.04
N TRP A 49 1.79 13.30 -1.25
CA TRP A 49 2.26 12.06 -1.86
C TRP A 49 3.67 12.15 -2.45
N GLY A 50 4.29 13.34 -2.41
CA GLY A 50 5.70 13.53 -2.74
C GLY A 50 6.03 14.33 -3.98
N ASP A 51 5.03 14.78 -4.75
CA ASP A 51 5.18 15.79 -5.79
C ASP A 51 3.90 16.60 -5.99
N GLY A 52 4.03 17.79 -6.58
CA GLY A 52 2.91 18.69 -6.85
C GLY A 52 2.34 18.61 -8.27
N TYR A 53 2.77 17.64 -9.09
CA TYR A 53 2.28 17.52 -10.47
C TYR A 53 1.46 16.24 -10.74
N GLY A 54 1.31 15.36 -9.73
CA GLY A 54 0.38 14.25 -9.73
C GLY A 54 0.93 12.91 -10.19
N ASN A 55 2.26 12.75 -10.32
CA ASN A 55 2.84 11.46 -10.66
C ASN A 55 2.76 10.48 -9.48
N ARG A 56 3.02 10.95 -8.26
CA ARG A 56 3.14 10.10 -7.07
C ARG A 56 1.82 9.84 -6.37
N VAL A 57 0.82 10.69 -6.54
CA VAL A 57 -0.52 10.50 -5.97
C VAL A 57 -1.24 9.27 -6.53
N ASP A 58 -0.95 8.90 -7.78
CA ASP A 58 -1.55 7.75 -8.47
C ASP A 58 -0.64 6.51 -8.41
N ARG A 59 0.05 6.30 -7.30
CA ARG A 59 0.87 5.11 -7.04
C ARG A 59 0.09 4.16 -6.13
N PHE A 60 -0.49 3.16 -6.75
CA PHE A 60 -1.31 2.14 -6.10
C PHE A 60 -0.65 0.78 -6.23
N LEU A 61 -0.63 0.04 -5.13
CA LEU A 61 -0.32 -1.39 -5.11
C LEU A 61 -1.44 -2.11 -4.36
N ALA A 62 -1.51 -3.41 -4.54
CA ALA A 62 -2.46 -4.24 -3.84
C ALA A 62 -1.89 -5.63 -3.58
N CYS A 63 -2.37 -6.27 -2.53
CA CYS A 63 -2.12 -7.68 -2.26
C CYS A 63 -3.37 -8.34 -1.68
N VAL A 64 -3.37 -9.66 -1.66
CA VAL A 64 -4.33 -10.48 -0.95
C VAL A 64 -3.60 -11.13 0.22
N ALA A 65 -4.16 -11.00 1.42
CA ALA A 65 -3.58 -11.48 2.67
C ALA A 65 -4.61 -12.19 3.53
N TYR A 66 -4.19 -13.24 4.24
CA TYR A 66 -5.02 -13.97 5.19
C TYR A 66 -4.89 -13.35 6.58
N LEU A 67 -5.41 -12.12 6.74
CA LEU A 67 -5.29 -11.32 7.96
C LEU A 67 -6.05 -11.90 9.19
N ASP A 68 -6.92 -12.85 8.98
CA ASP A 68 -7.58 -13.62 10.07
C ASP A 68 -7.09 -15.09 10.12
N GLY A 69 -6.09 -15.45 9.31
CA GLY A 69 -5.54 -16.78 9.20
C GLY A 69 -6.42 -17.78 8.43
N VAL A 70 -7.61 -17.39 7.99
CA VAL A 70 -8.59 -18.30 7.39
C VAL A 70 -9.15 -17.80 6.07
N ARG A 71 -9.45 -16.52 5.98
CA ARG A 71 -10.14 -15.93 4.81
C ARG A 71 -9.32 -14.78 4.20
N PRO A 72 -9.29 -14.69 2.85
CA PRO A 72 -8.56 -13.63 2.20
C PRO A 72 -9.19 -12.26 2.44
N SER A 73 -8.35 -11.25 2.63
CA SER A 73 -8.67 -9.83 2.62
C SER A 73 -7.87 -9.16 1.50
N VAL A 74 -8.36 -8.10 0.91
CA VAL A 74 -7.58 -7.29 -0.02
C VAL A 74 -6.98 -6.10 0.73
N VAL A 75 -5.69 -5.85 0.52
CA VAL A 75 -4.99 -4.67 1.04
C VAL A 75 -4.66 -3.77 -0.14
N MET A 76 -5.20 -2.56 -0.11
CA MET A 76 -4.98 -1.54 -1.13
C MET A 76 -4.07 -0.46 -0.56
N CYS A 77 -3.05 -0.03 -1.28
CA CYS A 77 -2.19 1.06 -0.85
C CYS A 77 -2.25 2.27 -1.77
N ARG A 78 -1.93 3.43 -1.19
CA ARG A 78 -1.61 4.66 -1.90
C ARG A 78 -0.36 5.26 -1.30
N GLY A 79 0.58 5.67 -2.17
CA GLY A 79 1.81 6.35 -1.78
C GLY A 79 2.86 5.41 -1.20
N TYR A 80 4.12 5.78 -1.42
CA TYR A 80 5.28 5.09 -0.87
C TYR A 80 6.56 5.95 -0.88
N TYR A 81 6.53 7.14 -1.50
CA TYR A 81 7.66 8.07 -1.52
C TYR A 81 7.71 9.01 -0.31
N THR A 82 6.53 9.30 0.27
CA THR A 82 6.35 10.15 1.45
C THR A 82 5.27 9.56 2.33
N ARG A 83 4.10 10.20 2.45
CA ARG A 83 2.94 9.59 3.09
C ARG A 83 2.67 8.22 2.47
N THR A 84 2.48 7.22 3.30
CA THR A 84 2.27 5.84 2.91
C THR A 84 1.04 5.31 3.62
N THR A 85 0.10 4.76 2.86
CA THR A 85 -1.17 4.27 3.41
C THR A 85 -1.47 2.88 2.91
N LEU A 86 -2.06 2.05 3.79
CA LEU A 86 -2.60 0.74 3.47
C LEU A 86 -3.99 0.62 4.08
N VAL A 87 -4.94 0.12 3.30
CA VAL A 87 -6.31 -0.13 3.76
C VAL A 87 -6.68 -1.56 3.47
N ALA A 88 -7.00 -2.32 4.51
CA ALA A 88 -7.50 -3.68 4.37
C ALA A 88 -9.02 -3.70 4.25
N TRP A 89 -9.50 -4.54 3.36
CA TRP A 89 -10.91 -4.71 3.06
C TRP A 89 -11.30 -6.18 3.08
N ASP A 90 -12.42 -6.46 3.69
CA ASP A 90 -13.05 -7.77 3.69
C ASP A 90 -14.20 -7.80 2.69
N TRP A 91 -14.19 -8.79 1.80
CA TRP A 91 -15.34 -9.15 0.98
C TRP A 91 -16.05 -10.34 1.59
N ARG A 92 -17.19 -10.10 2.23
CA ARG A 92 -17.97 -11.13 2.92
C ARG A 92 -19.45 -10.98 2.67
N ASP A 93 -20.13 -12.05 2.32
CA ASP A 93 -21.60 -12.11 2.16
C ASP A 93 -22.15 -10.99 1.26
N GLY A 94 -21.45 -10.71 0.15
CA GLY A 94 -21.81 -9.65 -0.80
C GLY A 94 -21.56 -8.23 -0.31
N LYS A 95 -20.78 -8.06 0.76
CA LYS A 95 -20.43 -6.75 1.34
C LYS A 95 -18.93 -6.53 1.34
N LEU A 96 -18.53 -5.32 0.98
CA LEU A 96 -17.16 -4.83 1.09
C LEU A 96 -17.06 -3.94 2.33
N THR A 97 -16.29 -4.37 3.33
CA THR A 97 -16.14 -3.67 4.61
C THR A 97 -14.68 -3.38 4.89
N GLN A 98 -14.38 -2.16 5.33
CA GLN A 98 -13.05 -1.79 5.78
C GLN A 98 -12.71 -2.55 7.07
N ARG A 99 -11.55 -3.24 7.08
CA ARG A 99 -11.03 -3.97 8.23
C ARG A 99 -10.17 -3.07 9.11
N TRP A 100 -9.16 -2.44 8.52
CA TRP A 100 -8.28 -1.46 9.18
C TRP A 100 -7.71 -0.47 8.16
N PHE A 101 -7.11 0.61 8.68
CA PHE A 101 -6.46 1.64 7.91
C PHE A 101 -5.15 2.07 8.60
N PHE A 102 -4.03 1.71 7.99
CA PHE A 102 -2.71 2.23 8.32
C PHE A 102 -2.44 3.52 7.55
N ASP A 103 -1.92 4.53 8.25
CA ASP A 103 -1.49 5.79 7.68
C ASP A 103 -0.20 6.22 8.39
N SER A 104 0.90 6.33 7.66
CA SER A 104 2.21 6.70 8.21
C SER A 104 2.16 7.98 9.06
N ASP A 105 1.32 8.94 8.68
CA ASP A 105 1.21 10.24 9.36
C ASP A 105 0.56 10.17 10.75
N LYS A 106 0.01 9.01 11.13
CA LYS A 106 -0.45 8.74 12.50
C LYS A 106 0.69 8.30 13.44
N TYR A 107 1.85 7.95 12.90
CA TYR A 107 2.96 7.35 13.65
C TYR A 107 4.19 8.25 13.72
N GLY A 108 4.04 9.54 13.40
CA GLY A 108 5.08 10.52 13.48
C GLY A 108 4.74 11.81 12.71
N PRO A 109 5.64 12.79 12.69
CA PRO A 109 5.42 14.05 12.00
C PRO A 109 5.35 13.85 10.48
N ALA A 110 4.69 14.76 9.78
CA ALA A 110 4.54 14.72 8.32
C ALA A 110 5.82 15.15 7.56
N ASP A 111 6.97 14.68 8.02
CA ASP A 111 8.28 14.96 7.45
C ASP A 111 9.18 13.71 7.41
N ARG A 112 10.46 13.88 7.08
CA ARG A 112 11.44 12.81 6.95
C ARG A 112 11.88 12.16 8.26
N THR A 113 11.48 12.71 9.42
CA THR A 113 11.78 12.13 10.73
C THR A 113 10.75 11.07 11.13
N ASN A 114 9.64 10.98 10.41
CA ASN A 114 8.65 9.94 10.58
C ASN A 114 9.24 8.58 10.13
N PRO A 115 9.28 7.58 11.02
CA PRO A 115 9.91 6.30 10.69
C PRO A 115 9.20 5.48 9.62
N TYR A 116 7.94 5.80 9.30
CA TYR A 116 7.11 5.05 8.35
C TYR A 116 6.86 5.78 7.04
N ARG A 117 7.16 7.09 6.95
CA ARG A 117 7.04 7.82 5.67
C ARG A 117 8.17 7.45 4.73
N GLY A 118 7.83 7.24 3.45
CA GLY A 118 8.81 6.97 2.42
C GLY A 118 9.52 5.62 2.53
N GLN A 119 8.88 4.64 3.19
CA GLN A 119 9.46 3.32 3.39
C GLN A 119 8.92 2.25 2.41
N GLY A 120 7.88 2.57 1.64
CA GLY A 120 7.31 1.62 0.69
C GLY A 120 8.13 1.50 -0.59
N ASN A 121 8.07 0.33 -1.22
CA ASN A 121 8.70 0.03 -2.52
C ASN A 121 7.66 0.00 -3.66
N HIS A 122 8.15 -0.24 -4.89
CA HIS A 122 7.30 -0.58 -6.03
C HIS A 122 6.74 -2.02 -5.97
N GLY A 123 7.03 -2.75 -4.92
CA GLY A 123 6.51 -4.08 -4.61
C GLY A 123 5.90 -4.13 -3.20
N ILE A 124 4.98 -5.06 -2.99
CA ILE A 124 4.38 -5.40 -1.71
C ILE A 124 4.37 -6.92 -1.59
N SER A 125 4.74 -7.44 -0.43
CA SER A 125 4.75 -8.86 -0.14
C SER A 125 3.91 -9.19 1.07
N VAL A 126 3.50 -10.44 1.15
CA VAL A 126 2.63 -10.97 2.20
C VAL A 126 3.26 -12.25 2.74
N ALA A 127 3.40 -12.38 4.04
CA ALA A 127 3.86 -13.58 4.69
C ALA A 127 3.48 -13.59 6.17
N ASP A 128 3.29 -14.77 6.73
CA ASP A 128 3.26 -14.99 8.19
C ASP A 128 4.71 -14.96 8.70
N VAL A 129 5.15 -13.78 9.20
CA VAL A 129 6.56 -13.57 9.59
C VAL A 129 6.83 -13.91 11.05
N ASP A 130 5.80 -14.16 11.85
CA ASP A 130 5.96 -14.52 13.27
C ASP A 130 5.39 -15.90 13.65
N GLY A 131 4.81 -16.61 12.68
CA GLY A 131 4.31 -17.97 12.85
C GLY A 131 2.98 -18.05 13.60
N ASP A 132 2.20 -16.97 13.63
CA ASP A 132 0.90 -16.93 14.32
C ASP A 132 -0.29 -17.45 13.46
N GLY A 133 -0.01 -17.76 12.19
CA GLY A 133 -0.98 -18.25 11.21
C GLY A 133 -1.74 -17.14 10.50
N ARG A 134 -1.32 -15.88 10.62
CA ARG A 134 -1.87 -14.72 9.93
C ARG A 134 -0.79 -14.04 9.13
N ASP A 135 -1.18 -13.41 8.05
CA ASP A 135 -0.23 -12.72 7.20
C ASP A 135 0.05 -11.30 7.70
N GLU A 136 1.34 -10.91 7.68
CA GLU A 136 1.82 -9.55 7.74
C GLU A 136 2.02 -8.99 6.34
N ILE A 137 2.05 -7.66 6.26
CA ILE A 137 2.31 -6.93 5.02
C ILE A 137 3.70 -6.34 5.07
N ILE A 138 4.58 -6.85 4.23
CA ILE A 138 5.93 -6.32 4.05
C ILE A 138 5.89 -5.33 2.89
N TYR A 139 6.13 -4.06 3.18
CA TYR A 139 6.06 -2.98 2.22
C TYR A 139 7.36 -2.19 2.19
N GLY A 140 8.31 -2.66 1.38
CA GLY A 140 9.65 -2.11 1.31
C GLY A 140 10.41 -2.24 2.61
N ALA A 141 10.78 -1.10 3.19
CA ALA A 141 11.54 -1.00 4.44
C ALA A 141 10.68 -1.07 5.71
N MET A 142 9.42 -1.45 5.61
CA MET A 142 8.52 -1.57 6.77
C MET A 142 7.68 -2.84 6.72
N CYS A 143 7.22 -3.27 7.89
CA CYS A 143 6.28 -4.37 8.07
C CYS A 143 5.08 -3.91 8.92
N ILE A 144 3.89 -4.31 8.53
CA ILE A 144 2.62 -4.00 9.20
C ILE A 144 1.98 -5.32 9.61
N ASN A 145 1.55 -5.41 10.87
CA ASN A 145 0.89 -6.57 11.42
C ASN A 145 -0.47 -6.85 10.77
N SER A 146 -0.95 -8.06 10.89
CA SER A 146 -2.26 -8.52 10.40
C SER A 146 -3.45 -7.68 10.88
N ASP A 147 -3.31 -6.96 12.00
CA ASP A 147 -4.31 -6.04 12.55
C ASP A 147 -4.18 -4.58 12.09
N GLY A 148 -3.19 -4.28 11.22
CA GLY A 148 -2.92 -2.95 10.69
C GLY A 148 -2.02 -2.07 11.58
N THR A 149 -1.53 -2.58 12.70
CA THR A 149 -0.54 -1.87 13.52
C THR A 149 0.87 -2.00 12.93
N PRO A 150 1.73 -0.98 13.08
CA PRO A 150 3.10 -1.08 12.61
C PRO A 150 3.89 -2.12 13.43
N ARG A 151 4.63 -3.01 12.75
CA ARG A 151 5.49 -4.01 13.37
C ARG A 151 6.93 -3.50 13.52
N TYR A 152 7.54 -3.11 12.42
CA TYR A 152 8.88 -2.53 12.39
C TYR A 152 9.11 -1.68 11.14
N THR A 153 10.18 -0.91 11.17
CA THR A 153 10.78 -0.28 9.99
C THR A 153 12.31 -0.35 10.09
N THR A 154 12.97 -0.57 8.96
CA THR A 154 14.43 -0.53 8.86
C THR A 154 14.95 0.87 8.61
N GLN A 155 14.09 1.81 8.22
CA GLN A 155 14.40 3.19 7.86
C GLN A 155 15.39 3.33 6.68
N LEU A 156 15.50 2.30 5.86
CA LEU A 156 16.35 2.32 4.65
C LEU A 156 15.73 3.15 3.52
N GLY A 157 14.45 3.51 3.64
CA GLY A 157 13.75 4.36 2.69
C GLY A 157 13.14 3.58 1.53
N HIS A 158 12.64 4.35 0.56
CA HIS A 158 12.02 3.83 -0.65
C HIS A 158 13.00 3.01 -1.50
N GLY A 159 12.47 2.03 -2.20
CA GLY A 159 13.21 1.20 -3.15
C GLY A 159 12.31 0.60 -4.23
N ASP A 160 12.91 -0.19 -5.11
CA ASP A 160 12.24 -0.75 -6.28
C ASP A 160 11.69 -2.15 -6.02
N ALA A 161 12.51 -3.16 -6.24
CA ALA A 161 12.14 -4.57 -6.15
C ALA A 161 12.33 -5.10 -4.73
N MET A 162 11.52 -6.10 -4.39
CA MET A 162 11.68 -6.83 -3.14
C MET A 162 11.23 -8.28 -3.29
N HIS A 163 11.79 -9.15 -2.48
CA HIS A 163 11.41 -10.54 -2.33
C HIS A 163 11.37 -10.91 -0.86
N VAL A 164 10.39 -11.71 -0.47
CA VAL A 164 10.29 -12.29 0.87
C VAL A 164 10.21 -13.80 0.71
N SER A 165 11.14 -14.50 1.30
CA SER A 165 11.22 -15.97 1.23
C SER A 165 12.18 -16.49 2.30
N ASP A 166 12.15 -17.77 2.55
CA ASP A 166 13.25 -18.50 3.23
C ASP A 166 14.44 -18.59 2.24
N LEU A 167 15.32 -17.60 2.30
CA LEU A 167 16.52 -17.50 1.45
C LEU A 167 17.72 -18.20 2.08
N ASP A 168 17.75 -18.36 3.40
CA ASP A 168 18.76 -19.08 4.15
C ASP A 168 18.12 -20.12 5.09
N PRO A 169 17.90 -21.35 4.59
CA PRO A 169 17.22 -22.40 5.36
C PRO A 169 17.94 -22.85 6.64
N ASN A 170 19.16 -22.32 6.89
CA ASN A 170 19.86 -22.55 8.16
C ASN A 170 19.51 -21.52 9.24
N ARG A 171 18.74 -20.50 8.90
CA ARG A 171 18.25 -19.46 9.81
C ARG A 171 16.74 -19.56 9.93
N PRO A 172 16.19 -19.68 11.14
CA PRO A 172 14.74 -19.67 11.31
C PRO A 172 14.11 -18.34 10.89
N GLY A 173 13.04 -18.36 10.13
CA GLY A 173 12.26 -17.20 9.70
C GLY A 173 12.32 -16.97 8.19
N LEU A 174 11.90 -15.80 7.77
CA LEU A 174 11.93 -15.37 6.39
C LEU A 174 12.86 -14.17 6.23
N GLU A 175 13.63 -14.14 5.14
CA GLU A 175 14.45 -13.01 4.77
C GLU A 175 13.68 -12.08 3.81
N VAL A 176 14.01 -10.79 3.93
CA VAL A 176 13.58 -9.77 2.98
C VAL A 176 14.80 -9.29 2.20
N PHE A 177 14.81 -9.57 0.91
CA PHE A 177 15.75 -8.93 -0.02
C PHE A 177 15.04 -7.76 -0.69
N ALA A 178 15.62 -6.56 -0.58
CA ALA A 178 15.07 -5.35 -1.17
C ALA A 178 16.18 -4.44 -1.70
N ILE A 179 15.91 -3.72 -2.79
CA ILE A 179 16.79 -2.71 -3.36
C ILE A 179 16.24 -1.35 -2.93
N HIS A 180 17.05 -0.53 -2.27
CA HIS A 180 16.67 0.78 -1.77
C HIS A 180 17.36 1.91 -2.55
N GLU A 181 16.62 2.97 -2.86
CA GLU A 181 17.14 4.17 -3.55
C GLU A 181 17.74 5.20 -2.58
N ASN A 182 18.34 4.75 -1.50
CA ASN A 182 18.91 5.64 -0.50
C ASN A 182 20.41 5.79 -0.71
N ALA A 183 20.85 6.96 -1.19
CA ALA A 183 22.27 7.25 -1.41
C ALA A 183 23.16 7.17 -0.16
N LYS A 184 22.57 7.25 1.04
CA LYS A 184 23.29 7.08 2.31
C LYS A 184 23.48 5.62 2.69
N HIS A 185 22.71 4.72 2.10
CA HIS A 185 22.77 3.28 2.33
C HIS A 185 22.77 2.56 0.97
N PRO A 186 23.90 2.67 0.20
CA PRO A 186 23.97 2.12 -1.16
C PRO A 186 24.11 0.59 -1.19
N HIS A 187 24.21 -0.05 -0.05
CA HIS A 187 24.38 -1.52 0.08
C HIS A 187 23.05 -2.12 0.52
N ASN A 188 22.46 -2.89 -0.37
CA ASN A 188 21.20 -3.60 -0.12
C ASN A 188 21.45 -5.10 -0.12
#